data_95f26809c1a60920720b6cb95e3de188
#
_entry.id   95f26809c1a60920720b6cb95e3de188
#
_cell.length_a   1.000
_cell.length_b   1.000
_cell.length_c   1.000
_cell.angle_alpha   90.00
_cell.angle_beta   90.00
_cell.angle_gamma   90.00
#
_symmetry.space_group_name_H-M   'P 1'
#
loop_
_entity.id
_entity.type
_entity.pdbx_description
1 polymer ?
#
loop_
_entity_poly.entity_id
_entity_poly.type
_entity_poly.pdbx_seq_one_letter_code
_entity_poly.pdbx_strand_id
1 'polypeptide(L)'
;MFFCFNTLTKKTLKIMTLKNVSDLFENLIDETSKKSEIKIYQEFIQIITSLENKDLSENEIKSIETELDRMKLDSNSLNRGKYYKKALNDFKNYLKETYSLTTKGYYTQLYGGLGLSFGLLFGGAILSNLERSLGLSLGLIAGLVVGSIMGRNKDAQAKISGKTL
;
A
#
# COMPACT_ATOMS: atom_id res chain seq x y z
N MET A 1 25.42 -21.61 47.87
CA MET A 1 25.34 -20.20 48.30
C MET A 1 25.59 -19.34 47.07
N PHE A 2 24.47 -18.68 46.60
CA PHE A 2 24.44 -17.44 45.77
C PHE A 2 25.37 -17.43 44.52
N PHE A 3 24.91 -17.25 43.30
CA PHE A 3 24.01 -16.26 42.72
C PHE A 3 23.44 -16.78 41.39
N CYS A 4 22.21 -17.15 41.37
CA CYS A 4 21.40 -17.11 40.17
C CYS A 4 20.54 -15.86 40.30
N PHE A 5 20.94 -14.78 39.68
CA PHE A 5 20.05 -13.63 39.57
C PHE A 5 20.30 -12.86 38.27
N ASN A 6 19.24 -12.82 37.51
CA ASN A 6 18.88 -11.69 36.68
C ASN A 6 19.51 -11.58 35.28
N THR A 7 18.98 -12.35 34.38
CA THR A 7 18.78 -11.88 33.01
C THR A 7 17.30 -11.87 32.68
N LEU A 8 16.53 -11.14 33.44
CA LEU A 8 15.29 -10.55 32.96
C LEU A 8 15.70 -9.51 31.93
N THR A 9 15.88 -9.95 30.69
CA THR A 9 16.03 -9.10 29.51
C THR A 9 14.88 -8.13 29.52
N LYS A 10 15.19 -6.91 29.92
CA LYS A 10 14.44 -5.70 29.67
C LYS A 10 14.12 -5.71 28.19
N LYS A 11 12.95 -6.24 27.80
CA LYS A 11 12.38 -6.06 26.48
C LYS A 11 12.02 -4.59 26.39
N THR A 12 13.05 -3.78 26.11
CA THR A 12 12.90 -2.39 25.76
C THR A 12 11.85 -2.41 24.67
N LEU A 13 10.72 -1.78 24.91
CA LEU A 13 9.74 -1.45 23.88
C LEU A 13 10.51 -0.66 22.81
N LYS A 14 11.06 -1.35 21.83
CA LYS A 14 11.74 -0.74 20.70
C LYS A 14 10.61 -0.21 19.81
N ILE A 15 10.24 1.04 20.02
CA ILE A 15 9.30 1.73 19.14
C ILE A 15 9.82 1.55 17.72
N MET A 16 8.95 1.08 16.83
CA MET A 16 9.29 0.79 15.46
C MET A 16 9.39 2.09 14.66
N THR A 17 10.59 2.68 14.61
CA THR A 17 10.84 3.90 13.85
C THR A 17 10.79 3.63 12.35
N LEU A 18 10.55 4.67 11.54
CA LEU A 18 10.54 4.58 10.07
C LEU A 18 11.81 3.90 9.57
N LYS A 19 12.98 4.30 10.08
CA LYS A 19 14.28 3.70 9.73
C LYS A 19 14.35 2.21 10.08
N ASN A 20 13.89 1.81 11.28
CA ASN A 20 13.90 0.41 11.67
C ASN A 20 13.02 -0.46 10.78
N VAL A 21 11.93 0.09 10.26
CA VAL A 21 11.04 -0.59 9.30
C VAL A 21 11.73 -0.76 7.96
N SER A 22 12.45 0.26 7.47
CA SER A 22 13.23 0.16 6.23
C SER A 22 14.29 -0.92 6.35
N ASP A 23 15.10 -0.88 7.41
CA ASP A 23 16.16 -1.87 7.68
C ASP A 23 15.59 -3.29 7.79
N LEU A 24 14.41 -3.46 8.41
CA LEU A 24 13.71 -4.74 8.50
C LEU A 24 13.38 -5.29 7.12
N PHE A 25 12.78 -4.48 6.24
CA PHE A 25 12.39 -4.93 4.91
C PHE A 25 13.58 -5.14 3.98
N GLU A 26 14.66 -4.38 4.10
CA GLU A 26 15.91 -4.65 3.40
C GLU A 26 16.48 -6.03 3.75
N ASN A 27 16.56 -6.36 5.04
CA ASN A 27 16.98 -7.69 5.48
C ASN A 27 16.05 -8.81 4.98
N LEU A 28 14.74 -8.58 4.96
CA LEU A 28 13.77 -9.55 4.45
C LEU A 28 13.89 -9.77 2.93
N ILE A 29 14.33 -8.78 2.18
CA ILE A 29 14.63 -8.92 0.75
C ILE A 29 15.81 -9.88 0.54
N ASP A 30 16.85 -9.74 1.35
CA ASP A 30 18.03 -10.61 1.27
C ASP A 30 17.72 -12.07 1.67
N GLU A 31 16.73 -12.27 2.54
CA GLU A 31 16.31 -13.60 3.00
C GLU A 31 15.40 -14.35 2.01
N THR A 32 14.77 -13.66 1.05
CA THR A 32 13.77 -14.29 0.18
C THR A 32 14.15 -14.26 -1.30
N SER A 33 13.91 -15.37 -2.02
CA SER A 33 14.01 -15.42 -3.48
C SER A 33 12.66 -15.23 -4.19
N LYS A 34 11.57 -15.09 -3.44
CA LYS A 34 10.23 -14.99 -4.00
C LYS A 34 9.93 -13.58 -4.50
N LYS A 35 9.89 -13.40 -5.81
CA LYS A 35 9.61 -12.10 -6.48
C LYS A 35 8.35 -11.39 -5.97
N SER A 36 7.32 -12.14 -5.54
CA SER A 36 6.09 -11.56 -5.01
C SER A 36 6.28 -10.93 -3.62
N GLU A 37 7.12 -11.52 -2.78
CA GLU A 37 7.46 -10.99 -1.45
C GLU A 37 8.38 -9.78 -1.60
N ILE A 38 9.40 -9.87 -2.45
CA ILE A 38 10.33 -8.76 -2.74
C ILE A 38 9.56 -7.50 -3.17
N LYS A 39 8.55 -7.63 -4.05
CA LYS A 39 7.73 -6.47 -4.45
C LYS A 39 7.01 -5.80 -3.29
N ILE A 40 6.48 -6.58 -2.35
CA ILE A 40 5.80 -6.06 -1.16
C ILE A 40 6.78 -5.29 -0.28
N TYR A 41 7.98 -5.85 -0.05
CA TYR A 41 9.01 -5.24 0.77
C TYR A 41 9.55 -3.96 0.15
N GLN A 42 9.83 -3.97 -1.15
CA GLN A 42 10.23 -2.78 -1.90
C GLN A 42 9.18 -1.67 -1.84
N GLU A 43 7.89 -2.01 -1.89
CA GLU A 43 6.82 -1.04 -1.78
C GLU A 43 6.73 -0.44 -0.38
N PHE A 44 6.96 -1.21 0.70
CA PHE A 44 7.10 -0.67 2.05
C PHE A 44 8.25 0.32 2.14
N ILE A 45 9.45 -0.07 1.68
CA ILE A 45 10.64 0.79 1.69
C ILE A 45 10.36 2.09 0.93
N GLN A 46 9.73 2.01 -0.25
CA GLN A 46 9.39 3.19 -1.04
C GLN A 46 8.44 4.14 -0.31
N ILE A 47 7.43 3.61 0.38
CA ILE A 47 6.49 4.41 1.18
C ILE A 47 7.22 5.08 2.34
N ILE A 48 8.04 4.32 3.09
CA ILE A 48 8.81 4.83 4.24
C ILE A 48 9.76 5.95 3.79
N THR A 49 10.54 5.72 2.73
CA THR A 49 11.45 6.73 2.16
C THR A 49 10.68 7.99 1.70
N SER A 50 9.49 7.79 1.13
CA SER A 50 8.65 8.94 0.73
C SER A 50 8.14 9.73 1.94
N LEU A 51 7.83 9.07 3.06
CA LEU A 51 7.41 9.72 4.30
C LEU A 51 8.57 10.49 4.96
N GLU A 52 9.79 9.95 4.94
CA GLU A 52 11.00 10.61 5.46
C GLU A 52 11.35 11.89 4.69
N ASN A 53 11.02 11.93 3.39
CA ASN A 53 11.25 13.09 2.53
C ASN A 53 10.10 14.12 2.55
N LYS A 54 9.06 13.91 3.35
CA LYS A 54 7.95 14.85 3.49
C LYS A 54 8.12 15.72 4.73
N ASP A 55 7.66 16.98 4.63
CA ASP A 55 7.57 17.90 5.76
C ASP A 55 6.42 17.50 6.69
N LEU A 56 6.59 16.38 7.40
CA LEU A 56 5.66 15.92 8.42
C LEU A 56 6.11 16.46 9.78
N SER A 57 5.13 16.87 10.61
CA SER A 57 5.40 17.27 11.98
C SER A 57 5.87 16.07 12.82
N GLU A 58 6.61 16.31 13.91
CA GLU A 58 7.04 15.27 14.85
C GLU A 58 5.86 14.43 15.38
N ASN A 59 4.71 15.05 15.60
CA ASN A 59 3.51 14.37 16.07
C ASN A 59 2.94 13.42 15.02
N GLU A 60 2.98 13.80 13.74
CA GLU A 60 2.54 12.95 12.63
C GLU A 60 3.46 11.76 12.47
N ILE A 61 4.78 11.99 12.49
CA ILE A 61 5.79 10.92 12.43
C ILE A 61 5.56 9.93 13.58
N LYS A 62 5.42 10.41 14.80
CA LYS A 62 5.19 9.57 15.98
C LYS A 62 3.88 8.78 15.89
N SER A 63 2.84 9.35 15.30
CA SER A 63 1.56 8.65 15.07
C SER A 63 1.72 7.54 14.03
N ILE A 64 2.46 7.79 12.96
CA ILE A 64 2.78 6.79 11.93
C ILE A 64 3.62 5.65 12.51
N GLU A 65 4.65 5.96 13.30
CA GLU A 65 5.49 4.97 13.97
C GLU A 65 4.69 4.11 14.96
N THR A 66 3.75 4.72 15.68
CA THR A 66 2.85 4.00 16.58
C THR A 66 1.97 3.01 15.81
N GLU A 67 1.47 3.39 14.64
CA GLU A 67 0.69 2.49 13.79
C GLU A 67 1.53 1.35 13.22
N LEU A 68 2.77 1.63 12.82
CA LEU A 68 3.71 0.60 12.36
C LEU A 68 4.06 -0.40 13.48
N ASP A 69 4.24 0.08 14.71
CA ASP A 69 4.48 -0.77 15.89
C ASP A 69 3.27 -1.68 16.18
N ARG A 70 2.04 -1.13 16.04
CA ARG A 70 0.80 -1.90 16.19
C ARG A 70 0.67 -3.04 15.19
N MET A 71 1.24 -2.90 14.01
CA MET A 71 1.22 -3.92 12.95
C MET A 71 2.14 -5.10 13.25
N LYS A 72 3.02 -5.03 14.25
CA LYS A 72 3.93 -6.11 14.67
C LYS A 72 4.70 -6.73 13.51
N LEU A 73 5.32 -5.90 12.69
CA LEU A 73 6.01 -6.29 11.46
C LEU A 73 7.20 -7.25 11.69
N ASP A 74 7.71 -7.33 12.91
CA ASP A 74 8.75 -8.26 13.36
C ASP A 74 8.24 -9.67 13.66
N SER A 75 6.93 -9.91 13.53
CA SER A 75 6.34 -11.21 13.83
C SER A 75 6.70 -12.27 12.77
N ASN A 76 7.18 -13.42 13.25
CA ASN A 76 7.55 -14.54 12.38
C ASN A 76 6.29 -15.30 11.91
N SER A 77 5.61 -14.79 10.88
CA SER A 77 4.40 -15.42 10.32
C SER A 77 4.76 -16.58 9.40
N LEU A 78 4.04 -17.71 9.55
CA LEU A 78 4.17 -18.87 8.68
C LEU A 78 3.90 -18.56 7.19
N ASN A 79 3.09 -17.53 6.91
CA ASN A 79 2.80 -17.07 5.54
C ASN A 79 3.19 -15.60 5.38
N ARG A 80 4.49 -15.35 5.28
CA ARG A 80 5.07 -14.00 5.18
C ARG A 80 4.43 -13.16 4.08
N GLY A 81 4.29 -13.71 2.88
CA GLY A 81 3.74 -12.96 1.74
C GLY A 81 2.31 -12.45 1.97
N LYS A 82 1.43 -13.29 2.50
CA LYS A 82 0.04 -12.90 2.81
C LYS A 82 -0.02 -11.90 3.97
N TYR A 83 0.80 -12.12 4.99
CA TYR A 83 0.88 -11.25 6.16
C TYR A 83 1.31 -9.84 5.79
N TYR A 84 2.47 -9.69 5.14
CA TYR A 84 2.99 -8.39 4.77
C TYR A 84 2.18 -7.70 3.67
N LYS A 85 1.54 -8.46 2.76
CA LYS A 85 0.59 -7.87 1.81
C LYS A 85 -0.61 -7.23 2.51
N LYS A 86 -1.14 -7.89 3.54
CA LYS A 86 -2.22 -7.33 4.35
C LYS A 86 -1.74 -6.10 5.11
N ALA A 87 -0.62 -6.20 5.82
CA ALA A 87 -0.03 -5.08 6.56
C ALA A 87 0.23 -3.86 5.66
N LEU A 88 0.75 -4.08 4.44
CA LEU A 88 0.95 -3.02 3.45
C LEU A 88 -0.36 -2.32 3.06
N ASN A 89 -1.42 -3.09 2.81
CA ASN A 89 -2.71 -2.52 2.46
C ASN A 89 -3.33 -1.74 3.63
N ASP A 90 -3.24 -2.28 4.85
CA ASP A 90 -3.73 -1.63 6.06
C ASP A 90 -2.97 -0.32 6.31
N PHE A 91 -1.65 -0.32 6.11
CA PHE A 91 -0.81 0.88 6.23
C PHE A 91 -1.15 1.94 5.18
N LYS A 92 -1.31 1.55 3.92
CA LYS A 92 -1.76 2.47 2.85
C LYS A 92 -3.12 3.08 3.15
N ASN A 93 -4.06 2.28 3.65
CA ASN A 93 -5.38 2.78 4.04
C ASN A 93 -5.28 3.78 5.20
N TYR A 94 -4.48 3.49 6.22
CA TYR A 94 -4.23 4.40 7.32
C TYR A 94 -3.66 5.75 6.85
N LEU A 95 -2.62 5.72 6.00
CA LEU A 95 -2.00 6.94 5.45
C LEU A 95 -3.00 7.76 4.61
N LYS A 96 -3.85 7.08 3.85
CA LYS A 96 -4.88 7.72 3.04
C LYS A 96 -5.98 8.34 3.89
N GLU A 97 -6.50 7.62 4.88
CA GLU A 97 -7.61 8.07 5.71
C GLU A 97 -7.20 9.18 6.69
N THR A 98 -6.01 9.05 7.28
CA THR A 98 -5.54 10.00 8.30
C THR A 98 -4.87 11.23 7.69
N TYR A 99 -4.04 11.05 6.66
CA TYR A 99 -3.22 12.12 6.09
C TYR A 99 -3.57 12.47 4.64
N SER A 100 -4.56 11.80 4.05
CA SER A 100 -4.89 11.90 2.62
C SER A 100 -3.71 11.60 1.69
N LEU A 101 -2.74 10.81 2.16
CA LEU A 101 -1.56 10.40 1.41
C LEU A 101 -1.87 9.14 0.61
N THR A 102 -1.61 9.16 -0.69
CA THR A 102 -1.85 8.04 -1.59
C THR A 102 -0.59 7.63 -2.33
N THR A 103 -0.44 6.35 -2.63
CA THR A 103 0.65 5.86 -3.45
C THR A 103 0.47 6.28 -4.90
N LYS A 104 1.60 6.43 -5.62
CA LYS A 104 1.59 6.78 -7.04
C LYS A 104 0.69 5.85 -7.85
N GLY A 105 -0.21 6.43 -8.65
CA GLY A 105 -1.13 5.66 -9.50
C GLY A 105 -2.35 5.07 -8.76
N TYR A 106 -2.55 5.41 -7.50
CA TYR A 106 -3.69 4.93 -6.72
C TYR A 106 -5.03 5.23 -7.41
N TYR A 107 -5.25 6.48 -7.82
CA TYR A 107 -6.49 6.86 -8.48
C TYR A 107 -6.63 6.24 -9.87
N THR A 108 -5.53 6.08 -10.61
CA THR A 108 -5.55 5.39 -11.91
C THR A 108 -6.01 3.95 -11.76
N GLN A 109 -5.54 3.21 -10.74
CA GLN A 109 -5.97 1.85 -10.47
C GLN A 109 -7.43 1.80 -10.01
N LEU A 110 -7.83 2.69 -9.12
CA LEU A 110 -9.19 2.76 -8.58
C LEU A 110 -10.22 3.07 -9.69
N TYR A 111 -10.01 4.15 -10.43
CA TYR A 111 -10.93 4.57 -11.49
C TYR A 111 -10.87 3.64 -12.69
N GLY A 112 -9.71 3.05 -13.00
CA GLY A 112 -9.59 2.00 -14.00
C GLY A 112 -10.45 0.76 -13.67
N GLY A 113 -10.39 0.29 -12.42
CA GLY A 113 -11.23 -0.81 -11.94
C GLY A 113 -12.72 -0.48 -11.95
N LEU A 114 -13.10 0.71 -11.51
CA LEU A 114 -14.48 1.18 -11.60
C LEU A 114 -14.94 1.30 -13.05
N GLY A 115 -14.11 1.86 -13.92
CA GLY A 115 -14.39 1.98 -15.36
C GLY A 115 -14.62 0.63 -16.02
N LEU A 116 -13.81 -0.39 -15.69
CA LEU A 116 -14.04 -1.77 -16.16
C LEU A 116 -15.40 -2.31 -15.71
N SER A 117 -15.75 -2.12 -14.43
CA SER A 117 -17.02 -2.60 -13.88
C SER A 117 -18.22 -1.95 -14.55
N PHE A 118 -18.21 -0.63 -14.69
CA PHE A 118 -19.24 0.12 -15.40
C PHE A 118 -19.27 -0.22 -16.88
N GLY A 119 -18.11 -0.36 -17.51
CA GLY A 119 -17.98 -0.75 -18.91
C GLY A 119 -18.63 -2.09 -19.22
N LEU A 120 -18.48 -3.09 -18.35
CA LEU A 120 -19.16 -4.38 -18.46
C LEU A 120 -20.68 -4.25 -18.35
N LEU A 121 -21.15 -3.49 -17.36
CA LEU A 121 -22.60 -3.30 -17.14
C LEU A 121 -23.26 -2.58 -18.34
N PHE A 122 -22.69 -1.46 -18.78
CA PHE A 122 -23.23 -0.68 -19.89
C PHE A 122 -23.02 -1.38 -21.24
N GLY A 123 -21.86 -2.02 -21.45
CA GLY A 123 -21.60 -2.78 -22.67
C GLY A 123 -22.55 -3.96 -22.84
N GLY A 124 -22.87 -4.66 -21.74
CA GLY A 124 -23.84 -5.75 -21.76
C GLY A 124 -25.30 -5.31 -21.89
N ALA A 125 -25.69 -4.17 -21.29
CA ALA A 125 -27.07 -3.70 -21.28
C ALA A 125 -27.45 -2.87 -22.52
N ILE A 126 -26.58 -1.92 -22.92
CA ILE A 126 -26.90 -0.94 -23.97
C ILE A 126 -26.55 -1.47 -25.35
N LEU A 127 -25.44 -2.20 -25.46
CA LEU A 127 -24.92 -2.75 -26.72
C LEU A 127 -25.41 -4.19 -26.99
N SER A 128 -26.39 -4.68 -26.22
CA SER A 128 -26.94 -6.02 -26.38
C SER A 128 -27.63 -6.23 -27.74
N ASN A 129 -28.03 -5.15 -28.43
CA ASN A 129 -28.56 -5.19 -29.79
C ASN A 129 -27.49 -5.42 -30.88
N LEU A 130 -26.22 -5.21 -30.57
CA LEU A 130 -25.07 -5.69 -31.31
C LEU A 130 -24.76 -7.12 -30.84
N GLU A 131 -23.93 -7.87 -31.55
CA GLU A 131 -23.51 -9.17 -31.03
C GLU A 131 -22.99 -9.03 -29.58
N ARG A 132 -23.51 -9.89 -28.70
CA ARG A 132 -23.31 -9.81 -27.26
C ARG A 132 -21.83 -9.76 -26.86
N SER A 133 -20.96 -10.43 -27.61
CA SER A 133 -19.52 -10.44 -27.39
C SER A 133 -18.87 -9.11 -27.77
N LEU A 134 -19.33 -8.46 -28.82
CA LEU A 134 -18.81 -7.16 -29.26
C LEU A 134 -19.21 -6.05 -28.28
N GLY A 135 -20.46 -6.05 -27.79
CA GLY A 135 -20.94 -5.09 -26.81
C GLY A 135 -20.13 -5.11 -25.52
N LEU A 136 -19.87 -6.30 -24.98
CA LEU A 136 -19.07 -6.48 -23.76
C LEU A 136 -17.63 -6.01 -23.97
N SER A 137 -17.00 -6.38 -25.10
CA SER A 137 -15.60 -6.02 -25.41
C SER A 137 -15.44 -4.51 -25.57
N LEU A 138 -16.32 -3.86 -26.30
CA LEU A 138 -16.31 -2.41 -26.50
C LEU A 138 -16.57 -1.67 -25.20
N GLY A 139 -17.52 -2.13 -24.38
CA GLY A 139 -17.81 -1.56 -23.07
C GLY A 139 -16.61 -1.64 -22.13
N LEU A 140 -15.91 -2.78 -22.08
CA LEU A 140 -14.70 -2.99 -21.29
C LEU A 140 -13.59 -2.00 -21.67
N ILE A 141 -13.29 -1.90 -22.98
CA ILE A 141 -12.23 -1.02 -23.49
C ILE A 141 -12.57 0.43 -23.21
N ALA A 142 -13.80 0.87 -23.53
CA ALA A 142 -14.24 2.23 -23.31
C ALA A 142 -14.23 2.59 -21.82
N GLY A 143 -14.74 1.71 -20.95
CA GLY A 143 -14.73 1.91 -19.51
C GLY A 143 -13.33 2.02 -18.92
N LEU A 144 -12.39 1.16 -19.36
CA LEU A 144 -11.00 1.21 -18.94
C LEU A 144 -10.32 2.52 -19.36
N VAL A 145 -10.53 2.96 -20.60
CA VAL A 145 -9.93 4.20 -21.13
C VAL A 145 -10.44 5.42 -20.35
N VAL A 146 -11.76 5.55 -20.21
CA VAL A 146 -12.37 6.67 -19.47
C VAL A 146 -11.92 6.65 -18.01
N GLY A 147 -12.01 5.50 -17.34
CA GLY A 147 -11.57 5.35 -15.96
C GLY A 147 -10.09 5.70 -15.77
N SER A 148 -9.22 5.25 -16.69
CA SER A 148 -7.79 5.55 -16.62
C SER A 148 -7.48 7.03 -16.82
N ILE A 149 -8.17 7.72 -17.72
CA ILE A 149 -8.01 9.17 -17.93
C ILE A 149 -8.42 9.93 -16.68
N MET A 150 -9.59 9.63 -16.11
CA MET A 150 -10.04 10.26 -14.86
C MET A 150 -9.09 9.99 -13.70
N GLY A 151 -8.61 8.77 -13.58
CA GLY A 151 -7.64 8.38 -12.56
C GLY A 151 -6.32 9.14 -12.67
N ARG A 152 -5.75 9.23 -13.88
CA ARG A 152 -4.51 10.01 -14.14
C ARG A 152 -4.65 11.48 -13.77
N ASN A 153 -5.80 12.09 -14.08
CA ASN A 153 -6.06 13.50 -13.71
C ASN A 153 -6.09 13.66 -12.18
N LYS A 154 -6.68 12.70 -11.45
CA LYS A 154 -6.69 12.71 -9.99
C LYS A 154 -5.31 12.44 -9.39
N ASP A 155 -4.53 11.52 -9.96
CA ASP A 155 -3.14 11.29 -9.54
C ASP A 155 -2.28 12.54 -9.76
N ALA A 156 -2.46 13.25 -10.88
CA ALA A 156 -1.76 14.50 -11.14
C ALA A 156 -2.13 15.59 -10.11
N GLN A 157 -3.40 15.74 -9.76
CA GLN A 157 -3.86 16.65 -8.72
C GLN A 157 -3.28 16.29 -7.35
N ALA A 158 -3.29 15.01 -6.97
CA ALA A 158 -2.71 14.55 -5.73
C ALA A 158 -1.21 14.84 -5.66
N LYS A 159 -0.49 14.67 -6.77
CA LYS A 159 0.94 15.00 -6.88
C LYS A 159 1.20 16.51 -6.69
N ILE A 160 0.45 17.36 -7.36
CA ILE A 160 0.56 18.83 -7.24
C ILE A 160 0.27 19.30 -5.81
N SER A 161 -0.69 18.66 -5.15
CA SER A 161 -1.06 18.95 -3.76
C SER A 161 -0.10 18.33 -2.72
N GLY A 162 1.00 17.71 -3.13
CA GLY A 162 1.94 17.04 -2.22
C GLY A 162 1.38 15.79 -1.52
N LYS A 163 0.25 15.26 -1.97
CA LYS A 163 -0.45 14.12 -1.35
C LYS A 163 -0.05 12.74 -1.93
N THR A 164 0.97 12.71 -2.78
CA THR A 164 1.50 11.45 -3.35
C THR A 164 2.77 11.04 -2.60
N LEU A 165 2.83 9.73 -2.28
CA LEU A 165 3.99 9.05 -1.71
C LEU A 165 4.90 8.53 -2.81
#